data_64e9a56b9d49375eac158e38cb810e5b
#
_entry.id   64e9a56b9d49375eac158e38cb810e5b
#
_cell.length_a   1.000
_cell.length_b   1.000
_cell.length_c   1.000
_cell.angle_alpha   90.00
_cell.angle_beta   90.00
_cell.angle_gamma   90.00
#
_symmetry.space_group_name_H-M   'P 1'
#
loop_
_entity.id
_entity.type
_entity.pdbx_description
1 polymer ?
#
loop_
_entity_poly.entity_id
_entity_poly.type
_entity_poly.pdbx_seq_one_letter_code
_entity_poly.pdbx_strand_id
1 'polypeptide(L)'
;MNYLEQKKDLEQKGFQGFVTIKKLTDNPTLAPTQKGVYMILRESENAPEFMEVGTGGFFKGKNPNVSISELQNNWVKNTPIMYIGKATSLQSRLKQYMKFGQGKNVGHYGGRLIWQLKDSQDFIVCWKSLTNEEPRKYEEDLIKDFKKEHNEERPFANLQD
;
A
#
# COMPACT_ATOMS: atom_id res chain seq x y z
N MET A 1 2.93 -10.17 13.72
CA MET A 1 1.80 -9.36 14.23
C MET A 1 0.59 -9.60 13.36
N ASN A 2 -0.58 -9.86 13.94
CA ASN A 2 -1.81 -9.96 13.15
C ASN A 2 -2.36 -8.57 12.84
N TYR A 3 -3.44 -8.51 12.05
CA TYR A 3 -4.00 -7.22 11.63
C TYR A 3 -4.46 -6.35 12.81
N LEU A 4 -5.16 -6.92 13.80
CA LEU A 4 -5.67 -6.14 14.93
C LEU A 4 -4.54 -5.56 15.77
N GLU A 5 -3.49 -6.33 16.01
CA GLU A 5 -2.30 -5.86 16.73
C GLU A 5 -1.59 -4.76 15.93
N GLN A 6 -1.44 -4.94 14.61
CA GLN A 6 -0.81 -3.95 13.74
C GLN A 6 -1.60 -2.65 13.70
N LYS A 7 -2.93 -2.74 13.59
CA LYS A 7 -3.81 -1.58 13.58
C LYS A 7 -3.65 -0.77 14.88
N LYS A 8 -3.67 -1.46 16.01
CA LYS A 8 -3.51 -0.82 17.32
C LYS A 8 -2.17 -0.11 17.43
N ASP A 9 -1.09 -0.76 16.99
CA ASP A 9 0.24 -0.17 16.98
C ASP A 9 0.30 1.09 16.12
N LEU A 10 -0.28 1.03 14.93
CA LEU A 10 -0.31 2.17 14.01
C LEU A 10 -1.19 3.31 14.54
N GLU A 11 -2.33 2.99 15.17
CA GLU A 11 -3.17 4.01 15.78
C GLU A 11 -2.42 4.75 16.88
N GLN A 12 -1.64 4.04 17.68
CA GLN A 12 -0.80 4.65 18.72
C GLN A 12 0.27 5.57 18.13
N LYS A 13 0.71 5.28 16.92
CA LYS A 13 1.69 6.11 16.17
C LYS A 13 1.04 7.27 15.42
N GLY A 14 -0.28 7.41 15.51
CA GLY A 14 -1.02 8.51 14.92
C GLY A 14 -1.62 8.23 13.54
N PHE A 15 -1.61 6.98 13.09
CA PHE A 15 -2.27 6.62 11.83
C PHE A 15 -3.77 6.63 12.01
N GLN A 16 -4.48 7.02 10.95
CA GLN A 16 -5.93 7.14 10.88
C GLN A 16 -6.45 6.49 9.60
N GLY A 17 -7.76 6.45 9.45
CA GLY A 17 -8.44 5.92 8.27
C GLY A 17 -8.88 4.50 8.50
N PHE A 18 -8.05 3.52 8.13
CA PHE A 18 -8.36 2.09 8.22
C PHE A 18 -9.66 1.74 7.48
N VAL A 19 -9.74 2.24 6.25
CA VAL A 19 -10.88 2.01 5.35
C VAL A 19 -10.45 1.06 4.23
N THR A 20 -11.41 0.33 3.66
CA THR A 20 -11.09 -0.57 2.54
C THR A 20 -10.73 0.24 1.29
N ILE A 21 -9.95 -0.39 0.40
CA ILE A 21 -9.65 0.17 -0.91
C ILE A 21 -10.95 0.51 -1.65
N LYS A 22 -11.93 -0.39 -1.61
CA LYS A 22 -13.23 -0.16 -2.24
C LYS A 22 -13.90 1.12 -1.72
N LYS A 23 -13.95 1.28 -0.39
CA LYS A 23 -14.57 2.45 0.24
C LYS A 23 -13.82 3.73 -0.13
N LEU A 24 -12.51 3.70 -0.11
CA LEU A 24 -11.70 4.87 -0.46
C LEU A 24 -11.83 5.22 -1.94
N THR A 25 -11.92 4.23 -2.81
CA THR A 25 -12.16 4.44 -4.24
C THR A 25 -13.47 5.18 -4.48
N ASP A 26 -14.53 4.80 -3.76
CA ASP A 26 -15.84 5.44 -3.89
C ASP A 26 -15.89 6.80 -3.19
N ASN A 27 -15.05 7.03 -2.19
CA ASN A 27 -15.05 8.24 -1.36
C ASN A 27 -13.63 8.77 -1.16
N PRO A 28 -12.99 9.30 -2.20
CA PRO A 28 -11.58 9.70 -2.11
C PRO A 28 -11.31 10.86 -1.15
N THR A 29 -12.35 11.63 -0.78
CA THR A 29 -12.20 12.74 0.17
C THR A 29 -12.07 12.28 1.63
N LEU A 30 -12.15 10.98 1.91
CA LEU A 30 -11.90 10.46 3.25
C LEU A 30 -10.46 10.71 3.70
N ALA A 31 -9.51 10.72 2.77
CA ALA A 31 -8.12 11.03 3.08
C ALA A 31 -7.90 12.54 3.09
N PRO A 32 -7.06 13.05 4.02
CA PRO A 32 -6.83 14.50 4.12
C PRO A 32 -5.92 15.01 3.00
N THR A 33 -5.93 16.33 2.80
CA THR A 33 -5.12 16.98 1.76
C THR A 33 -3.67 17.26 2.21
N GLN A 34 -3.36 17.05 3.49
CA GLN A 34 -2.01 17.25 4.02
C GLN A 34 -1.02 16.25 3.44
N LYS A 35 0.25 16.61 3.54
CA LYS A 35 1.35 15.68 3.25
C LYS A 35 1.41 14.59 4.30
N GLY A 36 1.96 13.43 3.96
CA GLY A 36 2.10 12.35 4.92
C GLY A 36 2.56 11.05 4.32
N VAL A 37 2.36 9.99 5.10
CA VAL A 37 2.65 8.61 4.71
C VAL A 37 1.38 7.79 4.80
N TYR A 38 1.34 6.70 4.04
CA TYR A 38 0.19 5.80 4.04
C TYR A 38 0.66 4.36 3.94
N MET A 39 -0.21 3.45 4.33
CA MET A 39 0.04 2.01 4.24
C MET A 39 -1.16 1.29 3.67
N ILE A 40 -0.88 0.20 2.97
CA ILE A 40 -1.88 -0.78 2.56
C ILE A 40 -1.68 -2.01 3.43
N LEU A 41 -2.76 -2.45 4.09
CA LEU A 41 -2.75 -3.58 5.00
C LEU A 41 -3.69 -4.67 4.49
N ARG A 42 -3.33 -5.93 4.71
CA ARG A 42 -4.20 -7.06 4.40
C ARG A 42 -4.67 -7.69 5.72
N GLU A 43 -5.98 -7.73 5.90
CA GLU A 43 -6.58 -8.26 7.12
C GLU A 43 -6.60 -9.79 7.14
N SER A 44 -6.81 -10.42 5.98
CA SER A 44 -6.88 -11.87 5.86
C SER A 44 -5.53 -12.54 6.17
N GLU A 45 -5.58 -13.64 6.88
CA GLU A 45 -4.40 -14.49 7.14
C GLU A 45 -4.36 -15.71 6.20
N ASN A 46 -5.32 -15.80 5.27
CA ASN A 46 -5.34 -16.87 4.28
C ASN A 46 -4.18 -16.71 3.30
N ALA A 47 -3.76 -17.82 2.68
CA ALA A 47 -2.75 -17.80 1.63
C ALA A 47 -3.18 -16.83 0.53
N PRO A 48 -2.25 -16.03 -0.03
CA PRO A 48 -2.60 -15.08 -1.08
C PRO A 48 -2.99 -15.79 -2.37
N GLU A 49 -3.96 -15.21 -3.09
CA GLU A 49 -4.34 -15.66 -4.42
C GLU A 49 -3.90 -14.61 -5.44
N PHE A 50 -2.92 -14.95 -6.24
CA PHE A 50 -2.37 -14.06 -7.25
C PHE A 50 -3.07 -14.24 -8.60
N MET A 51 -3.11 -13.13 -9.39
CA MET A 51 -3.63 -13.12 -10.75
C MET A 51 -2.50 -12.88 -11.74
N GLU A 52 -2.50 -13.59 -12.86
CA GLU A 52 -1.53 -13.32 -13.94
C GLU A 52 -1.69 -11.91 -14.49
N VAL A 53 -2.95 -11.47 -14.62
CA VAL A 53 -3.30 -10.12 -15.06
C VAL A 53 -4.16 -9.50 -13.99
N GLY A 54 -3.64 -8.46 -13.35
CA GLY A 54 -4.35 -7.72 -12.33
C GLY A 54 -5.15 -6.56 -12.91
N THR A 55 -5.58 -5.66 -12.03
CA THR A 55 -6.44 -4.54 -12.39
C THR A 55 -5.69 -3.23 -12.63
N GLY A 56 -4.38 -3.21 -12.44
CA GLY A 56 -3.57 -2.00 -12.59
C GLY A 56 -3.54 -1.44 -14.01
N GLY A 57 -3.35 -0.13 -14.14
CA GLY A 57 -3.34 0.56 -15.42
C GLY A 57 -2.02 0.43 -16.18
N PHE A 58 -2.09 0.61 -17.49
CA PHE A 58 -0.93 0.62 -18.39
C PHE A 58 -0.43 2.04 -18.61
N PHE A 59 -0.03 2.70 -17.55
CA PHE A 59 0.42 4.09 -17.61
C PHE A 59 1.65 4.23 -18.53
N LYS A 60 1.54 5.11 -19.53
CA LYS A 60 2.57 5.33 -20.55
C LYS A 60 2.95 4.02 -21.29
N GLY A 61 1.98 3.13 -21.47
CA GLY A 61 2.20 1.86 -22.16
C GLY A 61 2.96 0.81 -21.36
N LYS A 62 3.27 1.06 -20.10
CA LYS A 62 3.99 0.09 -19.27
C LYS A 62 3.03 -0.94 -18.69
N ASN A 63 3.36 -2.22 -18.88
CA ASN A 63 2.61 -3.30 -18.29
C ASN A 63 2.84 -3.34 -16.78
N PRO A 64 1.78 -3.19 -15.94
CA PRO A 64 1.93 -3.23 -14.49
C PRO A 64 2.07 -4.65 -13.95
N ASN A 65 1.83 -5.67 -14.76
CA ASN A 65 1.79 -7.05 -14.30
C ASN A 65 3.17 -7.69 -14.32
N VAL A 66 3.45 -8.49 -13.29
CA VAL A 66 4.63 -9.33 -13.22
C VAL A 66 4.19 -10.81 -13.15
N SER A 67 5.12 -11.74 -13.30
CA SER A 67 4.82 -13.17 -13.23
C SER A 67 4.36 -13.57 -11.83
N ILE A 68 3.58 -14.64 -11.75
CA ILE A 68 3.16 -15.20 -10.46
C ILE A 68 4.37 -15.62 -9.62
N SER A 69 5.40 -16.16 -10.27
CA SER A 69 6.64 -16.51 -9.60
C SER A 69 7.28 -15.31 -8.91
N GLU A 70 7.29 -14.15 -9.55
CA GLU A 70 7.82 -12.93 -8.97
C GLU A 70 6.95 -12.44 -7.79
N LEU A 71 5.63 -12.54 -7.93
CA LEU A 71 4.72 -12.21 -6.83
C LEU A 71 4.97 -13.11 -5.61
N GLN A 72 5.14 -14.39 -5.83
CA GLN A 72 5.44 -15.35 -4.76
C GLN A 72 6.77 -15.02 -4.09
N ASN A 73 7.78 -14.63 -4.86
CA ASN A 73 9.10 -14.29 -4.33
C ASN A 73 9.06 -13.02 -3.47
N ASN A 74 8.16 -12.08 -3.79
CA ASN A 74 8.03 -10.84 -3.03
C ASN A 74 7.12 -10.96 -1.82
N TRP A 75 6.38 -12.05 -1.69
CA TRP A 75 5.45 -12.22 -0.59
C TRP A 75 6.19 -12.33 0.75
N VAL A 76 5.77 -11.54 1.73
CA VAL A 76 6.34 -11.55 3.09
C VAL A 76 5.30 -12.14 4.05
N LYS A 77 5.68 -13.18 4.77
CA LYS A 77 4.81 -13.86 5.72
C LYS A 77 4.75 -13.12 7.06
N ASN A 78 3.67 -13.39 7.81
CA ASN A 78 3.51 -12.96 9.20
C ASN A 78 3.45 -11.44 9.39
N THR A 79 2.97 -10.71 8.38
CA THR A 79 2.75 -9.28 8.46
C THR A 79 1.52 -8.90 7.65
N PRO A 80 0.66 -8.01 8.16
CA PRO A 80 -0.43 -7.44 7.37
C PRO A 80 0.03 -6.29 6.46
N ILE A 81 1.25 -5.76 6.63
CA ILE A 81 1.73 -4.61 5.86
C ILE A 81 2.10 -5.06 4.45
N MET A 82 1.37 -4.54 3.45
CA MET A 82 1.58 -4.86 2.03
C MET A 82 2.39 -3.79 1.31
N TYR A 83 2.24 -2.52 1.71
CA TYR A 83 2.87 -1.41 1.02
C TYR A 83 2.96 -0.20 1.94
N ILE A 84 4.07 0.53 1.84
CA ILE A 84 4.30 1.80 2.55
C ILE A 84 4.60 2.86 1.49
N GLY A 85 3.86 3.96 1.50
CA GLY A 85 4.02 5.04 0.54
C GLY A 85 4.04 6.42 1.19
N LYS A 86 4.40 7.42 0.39
CA LYS A 86 4.44 8.82 0.83
C LYS A 86 3.67 9.71 -0.14
N ALA A 87 3.30 10.89 0.33
CA ALA A 87 2.55 11.84 -0.49
C ALA A 87 2.80 13.27 -0.05
N THR A 88 2.81 14.20 -1.01
CA THR A 88 2.75 15.64 -0.74
C THR A 88 1.31 16.07 -0.44
N SER A 89 0.33 15.33 -0.97
CA SER A 89 -1.08 15.40 -0.60
C SER A 89 -1.60 13.98 -0.52
N LEU A 90 -1.96 13.53 0.67
CA LEU A 90 -2.48 12.18 0.87
C LEU A 90 -3.71 11.92 0.01
N GLN A 91 -4.66 12.85 0.00
CA GLN A 91 -5.88 12.70 -0.80
C GLN A 91 -5.58 12.54 -2.29
N SER A 92 -4.74 13.41 -2.85
CA SER A 92 -4.40 13.36 -4.27
C SER A 92 -3.66 12.07 -4.64
N ARG A 93 -2.69 11.68 -3.82
CA ARG A 93 -1.87 10.50 -4.10
C ARG A 93 -2.68 9.22 -3.99
N LEU A 94 -3.51 9.10 -2.95
CA LEU A 94 -4.36 7.92 -2.75
C LEU A 94 -5.44 7.83 -3.83
N LYS A 95 -6.02 8.97 -4.23
CA LYS A 95 -6.97 9.00 -5.35
C LYS A 95 -6.31 8.49 -6.62
N GLN A 96 -5.08 8.91 -6.89
CA GLN A 96 -4.30 8.46 -8.04
C GLN A 96 -4.04 6.95 -7.97
N TYR A 97 -3.66 6.46 -6.79
CA TYR A 97 -3.40 5.04 -6.58
C TYR A 97 -4.65 4.18 -6.82
N MET A 98 -5.80 4.62 -6.29
CA MET A 98 -7.07 3.92 -6.50
C MET A 98 -7.48 3.91 -7.98
N LYS A 99 -7.30 5.03 -8.68
CA LYS A 99 -7.57 5.10 -10.13
C LYS A 99 -6.67 4.17 -10.92
N PHE A 100 -5.38 4.11 -10.57
CA PHE A 100 -4.45 3.17 -11.19
C PHE A 100 -4.96 1.73 -11.02
N GLY A 101 -5.45 1.39 -9.83
CA GLY A 101 -6.02 0.06 -9.56
C GLY A 101 -7.31 -0.25 -10.30
N GLN A 102 -7.97 0.77 -10.86
CA GLN A 102 -9.16 0.60 -11.71
C GLN A 102 -8.80 0.48 -13.21
N GLY A 103 -7.51 0.44 -13.53
CA GLY A 103 -7.05 0.37 -14.91
C GLY A 103 -6.94 1.71 -15.61
N LYS A 104 -7.04 2.83 -14.87
CA LYS A 104 -6.92 4.16 -15.47
C LYS A 104 -5.48 4.47 -15.84
N ASN A 105 -5.30 5.31 -16.85
CA ASN A 105 -3.97 5.72 -17.34
C ASN A 105 -3.42 6.86 -16.47
N VAL A 106 -3.07 6.54 -15.23
CA VAL A 106 -2.49 7.47 -14.25
C VAL A 106 -1.30 6.79 -13.58
N GLY A 107 -0.35 7.59 -13.07
CA GLY A 107 0.90 7.06 -12.54
C GLY A 107 0.84 6.71 -11.06
N HIS A 108 0.90 5.44 -10.75
CA HIS A 108 1.26 4.92 -9.44
C HIS A 108 1.95 3.56 -9.61
N TYR A 109 2.99 3.57 -10.41
CA TYR A 109 3.66 2.33 -10.83
C TYR A 109 4.39 1.65 -9.66
N GLY A 110 4.87 2.42 -8.69
CA GLY A 110 5.65 1.91 -7.56
C GLY A 110 4.90 0.94 -6.65
N GLY A 111 3.59 1.07 -6.54
CA GLY A 111 2.76 0.18 -5.71
C GLY A 111 1.93 -0.81 -6.52
N ARG A 112 2.34 -1.13 -7.72
CA ARG A 112 1.51 -1.88 -8.68
C ARG A 112 1.19 -3.31 -8.31
N LEU A 113 2.03 -3.98 -7.51
CA LEU A 113 1.84 -5.41 -7.21
C LEU A 113 0.56 -5.71 -6.43
N ILE A 114 0.05 -4.75 -5.67
CA ILE A 114 -1.20 -4.88 -4.92
C ILE A 114 -2.34 -5.37 -5.84
N TRP A 115 -2.37 -4.85 -7.07
CA TRP A 115 -3.50 -5.06 -7.96
C TRP A 115 -3.51 -6.44 -8.64
N GLN A 116 -2.50 -7.27 -8.38
CA GLN A 116 -2.48 -8.67 -8.82
C GLN A 116 -2.92 -9.64 -7.71
N LEU A 117 -3.47 -9.13 -6.60
CA LEU A 117 -4.08 -9.92 -5.55
C LEU A 117 -5.61 -9.89 -5.72
N LYS A 118 -6.24 -11.07 -5.70
CA LYS A 118 -7.69 -11.19 -5.91
C LYS A 118 -8.51 -10.43 -4.88
N ASP A 119 -8.02 -10.37 -3.64
CA ASP A 119 -8.71 -9.71 -2.53
C ASP A 119 -8.32 -8.25 -2.33
N SER A 120 -7.69 -7.61 -3.32
CA SER A 120 -7.19 -6.24 -3.19
C SER A 120 -8.25 -5.21 -2.77
N GLN A 121 -9.50 -5.38 -3.20
CA GLN A 121 -10.58 -4.43 -2.84
C GLN A 121 -10.89 -4.43 -1.34
N ASP A 122 -10.56 -5.51 -0.65
CA ASP A 122 -10.76 -5.66 0.79
C ASP A 122 -9.56 -5.19 1.61
N PHE A 123 -8.45 -4.84 0.96
CA PHE A 123 -7.28 -4.31 1.66
C PHE A 123 -7.61 -3.00 2.34
N ILE A 124 -6.95 -2.75 3.45
CA ILE A 124 -7.20 -1.59 4.32
C ILE A 124 -6.15 -0.53 4.02
N VAL A 125 -6.61 0.72 3.87
CA VAL A 125 -5.74 1.88 3.69
C VAL A 125 -5.76 2.70 4.97
N CYS A 126 -4.58 3.03 5.48
CA CYS A 126 -4.44 3.96 6.59
C CYS A 126 -3.38 5.01 6.24
N TRP A 127 -3.41 6.15 6.94
CA TRP A 127 -2.52 7.27 6.65
C TRP A 127 -2.19 8.05 7.92
N LYS A 128 -1.08 8.77 7.84
CA LYS A 128 -0.67 9.70 8.89
C LYS A 128 -0.28 11.02 8.24
N SER A 129 -0.96 12.10 8.64
CA SER A 129 -0.60 13.46 8.23
C SER A 129 0.66 13.88 9.00
N LEU A 130 1.57 14.57 8.30
CA LEU A 130 2.80 15.08 8.88
C LEU A 130 2.80 16.60 8.80
N THR A 131 3.22 17.27 9.88
CA THR A 131 3.33 18.72 9.92
C THR A 131 4.76 19.19 9.77
N ASN A 132 5.67 18.71 10.64
CA ASN A 132 7.06 19.14 10.68
C ASN A 132 8.04 18.15 10.06
N GLU A 133 7.61 16.89 9.91
CA GLU A 133 8.46 15.83 9.37
C GLU A 133 8.29 15.74 7.85
N GLU A 134 9.36 15.35 7.17
CA GLU A 134 9.32 15.14 5.73
C GLU A 134 8.80 13.72 5.42
N PRO A 135 7.79 13.59 4.53
CA PRO A 135 7.24 12.29 4.19
C PRO A 135 8.30 11.28 3.71
N ARG A 136 9.26 11.72 2.91
CA ARG A 136 10.31 10.84 2.41
C ARG A 136 11.13 10.21 3.54
N LYS A 137 11.55 11.02 4.51
CA LYS A 137 12.34 10.54 5.64
C LYS A 137 11.53 9.59 6.52
N TYR A 138 10.27 9.95 6.77
CA TYR A 138 9.37 9.13 7.57
C TYR A 138 9.12 7.77 6.90
N GLU A 139 8.87 7.77 5.60
CA GLU A 139 8.70 6.55 4.81
C GLU A 139 9.95 5.67 4.87
N GLU A 140 11.11 6.26 4.65
CA GLU A 140 12.39 5.52 4.70
C GLU A 140 12.59 4.85 6.06
N ASP A 141 12.27 5.54 7.15
CA ASP A 141 12.40 4.99 8.49
C ASP A 141 11.41 3.84 8.73
N LEU A 142 10.18 3.95 8.24
CA LEU A 142 9.17 2.89 8.34
C LEU A 142 9.61 1.64 7.57
N ILE A 143 10.13 1.81 6.36
CA ILE A 143 10.62 0.68 5.54
C ILE A 143 11.84 0.04 6.21
N LYS A 144 12.73 0.84 6.75
CA LYS A 144 13.92 0.36 7.47
C LYS A 144 13.54 -0.48 8.69
N ASP A 145 12.56 -0.02 9.47
CA ASP A 145 12.06 -0.75 10.63
C ASP A 145 11.40 -2.07 10.21
N PHE A 146 10.61 -2.03 9.14
CA PHE A 146 10.01 -3.23 8.58
C PHE A 146 11.06 -4.26 8.18
N LYS A 147 12.09 -3.83 7.46
CA LYS A 147 13.18 -4.71 7.02
C LYS A 147 13.89 -5.38 8.20
N LYS A 148 14.13 -4.64 9.28
CA LYS A 148 14.77 -5.19 10.49
C LYS A 148 13.95 -6.32 11.10
N GLU A 149 12.63 -6.23 11.04
CA GLU A 149 11.72 -7.22 11.62
C GLU A 149 11.43 -8.38 10.67
N HIS A 150 11.81 -8.29 9.39
CA HIS A 150 11.44 -9.24 8.35
C HIS A 150 12.62 -9.69 7.50
N ASN A 151 13.76 -10.00 8.14
CA ASN A 151 14.96 -10.57 7.49
C ASN A 151 15.46 -9.71 6.31
N GLU A 152 15.41 -8.38 6.46
CA GLU A 152 15.82 -7.39 5.45
C GLU A 152 14.93 -7.39 4.19
N GLU A 153 13.76 -8.01 4.26
CA GLU A 153 12.79 -7.97 3.16
C GLU A 153 11.93 -6.71 3.25
N ARG A 154 11.62 -6.12 2.09
CA ARG A 154 10.68 -5.01 1.98
C ARG A 154 9.24 -5.51 2.09
N PRO A 155 8.25 -4.63 2.41
CA PRO A 155 6.86 -5.01 2.25
C PRO A 155 6.59 -5.50 0.82
N PHE A 156 5.63 -6.40 0.67
CA PHE A 156 5.34 -7.10 -0.59
C PHE A 156 5.37 -6.21 -1.83
N ALA A 157 4.70 -5.07 -1.81
CA ALA A 157 4.56 -4.22 -2.99
C ALA A 157 5.59 -3.09 -3.06
N ASN A 158 6.49 -2.96 -2.09
CA ASN A 158 7.57 -1.99 -2.17
C ASN A 158 8.71 -2.56 -3.01
N LEU A 159 8.97 -1.95 -4.15
CA LEU A 159 9.98 -2.42 -5.11
C LEU A 159 11.33 -1.74 -4.93
N GLN A 160 11.39 -0.72 -4.09
CA GLN A 160 12.61 -0.01 -3.71
C GLN A 160 12.42 0.59 -2.32
N ASP A 161 13.51 0.99 -1.70
CA ASP A 161 13.48 1.60 -0.35
C ASP A 161 12.99 3.04 -0.41
#